data_41cb89696b5b0413ca61bfd8a2a478da
#
_entry.id   41cb89696b5b0413ca61bfd8a2a478da
#
_cell.length_a   1.000
_cell.length_b   1.000
_cell.length_c   1.000
_cell.angle_alpha   90.00
_cell.angle_beta   90.00
_cell.angle_gamma   90.00
#
_symmetry.space_group_name_H-M   'P 1'
#
loop_
_entity.id
_entity.type
_entity.pdbx_description
1 polymer ?
#
loop_
_entity_poly.entity_id
_entity_poly.type
_entity_poly.pdbx_seq_one_letter_code
_entity_poly.pdbx_strand_id
1 'polypeptide(L)'
;MREINVSQLTDIIEKLCIDACYHLPCDVKDAIKTCRACEDGEVAKGILDNIIENYEIADADNVPICQDTGMACVFLEIGQDVHFVGGDLREAVDEGVRRGYVNGYLRKSVVRDPVLRGNTGDNTPAVLYTDIVPGDQVKITVGPKGFGSENMSMIRMFKPSHGIEGIKNFILEVVETAGPNPCPPMVVGVGIGGTFDKAALLAKKALMRPLNTSHPDKFYADLEVEMLEKINKLGIGPQGFGGKTTAIGLNIETMPTHIAGMPCAVNINCHATRHKSEVI
;
A
#
# COMPACT_ATOMS: atom_id res chain seq x y z
N MET A 1 10.94 15.29 27.30
CA MET A 1 10.20 14.09 26.86
C MET A 1 8.75 14.51 26.75
N ARG A 2 8.15 14.32 25.57
CA ARG A 2 6.74 14.69 25.34
C ARG A 2 5.83 13.52 25.69
N GLU A 3 4.87 13.75 26.57
CA GLU A 3 3.87 12.73 26.89
C GLU A 3 2.72 12.77 25.87
N ILE A 4 2.35 11.60 25.35
CA ILE A 4 1.22 11.40 24.45
C ILE A 4 0.32 10.32 25.06
N ASN A 5 -0.94 10.66 25.31
CA ASN A 5 -1.91 9.68 25.78
C ASN A 5 -2.29 8.75 24.62
N VAL A 6 -2.21 7.45 24.86
CA VAL A 6 -2.52 6.45 23.82
C VAL A 6 -3.94 6.54 23.27
N SER A 7 -4.88 7.11 24.05
CA SER A 7 -6.24 7.36 23.56
C SER A 7 -6.29 8.29 22.34
N GLN A 8 -5.35 9.23 22.22
CA GLN A 8 -5.26 10.10 21.03
C GLN A 8 -4.92 9.29 19.77
N LEU A 9 -4.05 8.26 19.92
CA LEU A 9 -3.74 7.37 18.79
C LEU A 9 -4.96 6.55 18.40
N THR A 10 -5.73 6.07 19.39
CA THR A 10 -6.99 5.34 19.15
C THR A 10 -7.94 6.14 18.29
N ASP A 11 -8.22 7.38 18.67
CA ASP A 11 -9.17 8.25 17.97
C ASP A 11 -8.68 8.61 16.55
N ILE A 12 -7.38 8.86 16.39
CA ILE A 12 -6.77 9.14 15.09
C ILE A 12 -6.82 7.90 14.19
N ILE A 13 -6.46 6.72 14.70
CA ILE A 13 -6.46 5.49 13.90
C ILE A 13 -7.88 5.12 13.47
N GLU A 14 -8.88 5.29 14.34
CA GLU A 14 -10.29 5.13 13.97
C GLU A 14 -10.64 5.99 12.76
N LYS A 15 -10.37 7.29 12.82
CA LYS A 15 -10.62 8.24 11.73
C LYS A 15 -9.85 7.87 10.46
N LEU A 16 -8.55 7.55 10.58
CA LEU A 16 -7.72 7.21 9.42
C LEU A 16 -8.16 5.91 8.73
N CYS A 17 -8.68 4.92 9.46
CA CYS A 17 -9.26 3.70 8.89
C CYS A 17 -10.48 4.02 8.00
N ILE A 18 -11.37 4.89 8.48
CA ILE A 18 -12.57 5.30 7.78
C ILE A 18 -12.19 6.14 6.56
N ASP A 19 -11.43 7.21 6.77
CA ASP A 19 -11.03 8.15 5.72
C ASP A 19 -10.26 7.46 4.59
N ALA A 20 -9.36 6.53 4.92
CA ALA A 20 -8.62 5.78 3.91
C ALA A 20 -9.52 4.87 3.08
N CYS A 21 -10.57 4.28 3.65
CA CYS A 21 -11.49 3.40 2.92
C CYS A 21 -12.53 4.17 2.10
N TYR A 22 -12.81 5.42 2.45
CA TYR A 22 -13.85 6.23 1.81
C TYR A 22 -13.29 7.14 0.72
N HIS A 23 -12.06 7.64 0.89
CA HIS A 23 -11.50 8.70 0.05
C HIS A 23 -10.14 8.31 -0.52
N LEU A 24 -10.06 8.09 -1.83
CA LEU A 24 -8.77 7.91 -2.50
C LEU A 24 -7.88 9.15 -2.33
N PRO A 25 -6.55 8.95 -2.16
CA PRO A 25 -5.59 10.06 -2.23
C PRO A 25 -5.67 10.81 -3.55
N CYS A 26 -5.43 12.13 -3.52
CA CYS A 26 -5.51 12.98 -4.71
C CYS A 26 -4.55 12.54 -5.82
N ASP A 27 -3.31 12.18 -5.46
CA ASP A 27 -2.29 11.70 -6.40
C ASP A 27 -2.74 10.44 -7.15
N VAL A 28 -3.47 9.54 -6.49
CA VAL A 28 -4.04 8.33 -7.11
C VAL A 28 -5.16 8.70 -8.08
N LYS A 29 -6.08 9.61 -7.67
CA LYS A 29 -7.15 10.12 -8.55
C LYS A 29 -6.57 10.79 -9.80
N ASP A 30 -5.53 11.62 -9.63
CA ASP A 30 -4.88 12.33 -10.72
C ASP A 30 -4.15 11.35 -11.67
N ALA A 31 -3.48 10.32 -11.13
CA ALA A 31 -2.84 9.27 -11.92
C ALA A 31 -3.87 8.50 -12.76
N ILE A 32 -5.02 8.10 -12.19
CA ILE A 32 -6.09 7.41 -12.92
C ILE A 32 -6.65 8.31 -14.04
N LYS A 33 -6.93 9.58 -13.76
CA LYS A 33 -7.42 10.55 -14.77
C LYS A 33 -6.40 10.77 -15.89
N THR A 34 -5.12 10.86 -15.56
CA THR A 34 -4.03 10.98 -16.54
C THR A 34 -3.96 9.75 -17.43
N CYS A 35 -4.00 8.56 -16.86
CA CYS A 35 -4.01 7.30 -17.61
C CYS A 35 -5.24 7.20 -18.52
N ARG A 36 -6.41 7.59 -18.02
CA ARG A 36 -7.64 7.62 -18.82
C ARG A 36 -7.51 8.53 -20.05
N ALA A 37 -6.87 9.69 -19.90
CA ALA A 37 -6.66 10.63 -21.00
C ALA A 37 -5.68 10.09 -22.05
N CYS A 38 -4.73 9.23 -21.67
CA CYS A 38 -3.72 8.62 -22.54
C CYS A 38 -4.13 7.25 -23.12
N GLU A 39 -5.26 6.69 -22.69
CA GLU A 39 -5.74 5.40 -23.17
C GLU A 39 -6.38 5.53 -24.55
N ASP A 40 -6.15 4.54 -25.44
CA ASP A 40 -6.69 4.56 -26.80
C ASP A 40 -7.87 3.61 -26.99
N GLY A 41 -7.87 2.46 -26.26
CA GLY A 41 -8.89 1.43 -26.39
C GLY A 41 -10.24 1.84 -25.78
N GLU A 42 -11.32 1.74 -26.50
CA GLU A 42 -12.67 2.12 -26.03
C GLU A 42 -13.09 1.31 -24.76
N VAL A 43 -12.78 0.01 -24.72
CA VAL A 43 -13.09 -0.84 -23.56
C VAL A 43 -12.27 -0.39 -22.34
N ALA A 44 -10.96 -0.18 -22.52
CA ALA A 44 -10.08 0.27 -21.45
C ALA A 44 -10.47 1.67 -20.92
N LYS A 45 -10.84 2.59 -21.81
CA LYS A 45 -11.39 3.91 -21.43
C LYS A 45 -12.67 3.78 -20.61
N GLY A 46 -13.62 2.97 -21.06
CA GLY A 46 -14.89 2.76 -20.34
C GLY A 46 -14.68 2.16 -18.95
N ILE A 47 -13.71 1.26 -18.80
CA ILE A 47 -13.35 0.71 -17.48
C ILE A 47 -12.73 1.78 -16.57
N LEU A 48 -11.83 2.62 -17.10
CA LEU A 48 -11.26 3.73 -16.33
C LEU A 48 -12.31 4.77 -15.96
N ASP A 49 -13.27 5.05 -16.86
CA ASP A 49 -14.42 5.92 -16.55
C ASP A 49 -15.27 5.35 -15.40
N ASN A 50 -15.55 4.05 -15.40
CA ASN A 50 -16.26 3.39 -14.30
C ASN A 50 -15.48 3.44 -12.97
N ILE A 51 -14.16 3.32 -13.01
CA ILE A 51 -13.32 3.46 -11.80
C ILE A 51 -13.39 4.90 -11.27
N ILE A 52 -13.38 5.89 -12.16
CA ILE A 52 -13.51 7.32 -11.80
C ILE A 52 -14.87 7.57 -11.17
N GLU A 53 -15.95 7.16 -11.84
CA GLU A 53 -17.31 7.28 -11.34
C GLU A 53 -17.48 6.62 -9.96
N ASN A 54 -16.91 5.42 -9.77
CA ASN A 54 -17.00 4.70 -8.50
C ASN A 54 -16.40 5.49 -7.32
N TYR A 55 -15.20 6.07 -7.45
CA TYR A 55 -14.64 6.84 -6.34
C TYR A 55 -15.32 8.21 -6.18
N GLU A 56 -15.89 8.80 -7.24
CA GLU A 56 -16.68 10.03 -7.15
C GLU A 56 -18.01 9.80 -6.41
N ILE A 57 -18.69 8.67 -6.68
CA ILE A 57 -19.86 8.24 -5.92
C ILE A 57 -19.51 7.98 -4.45
N ALA A 58 -18.41 7.26 -4.20
CA ALA A 58 -17.96 6.97 -2.84
C ALA A 58 -17.69 8.25 -2.04
N ASP A 59 -17.04 9.25 -2.66
CA ASP A 59 -16.81 10.56 -2.05
C ASP A 59 -18.12 11.33 -1.79
N ALA A 60 -19.06 11.32 -2.74
CA ALA A 60 -20.31 12.07 -2.65
C ALA A 60 -21.29 11.48 -1.61
N ASP A 61 -21.40 10.15 -1.61
CA ASP A 61 -22.33 9.43 -0.74
C ASP A 61 -21.70 9.06 0.62
N ASN A 62 -20.40 9.36 0.80
CA ASN A 62 -19.62 9.03 2.00
C ASN A 62 -19.74 7.55 2.37
N VAL A 63 -19.35 6.68 1.43
CA VAL A 63 -19.36 5.22 1.55
C VAL A 63 -18.02 4.61 1.15
N PRO A 64 -17.70 3.36 1.58
CA PRO A 64 -16.47 2.71 1.18
C PRO A 64 -16.33 2.53 -0.34
N ILE A 65 -15.15 2.80 -0.87
CA ILE A 65 -14.82 2.71 -2.31
C ILE A 65 -14.97 1.28 -2.85
N CYS A 66 -14.72 0.28 -1.99
CA CYS A 66 -14.67 -1.13 -2.38
C CYS A 66 -15.17 -2.01 -1.22
N GLN A 67 -15.74 -3.17 -1.55
CA GLN A 67 -16.13 -4.18 -0.55
C GLN A 67 -14.94 -4.80 0.20
N ASP A 68 -13.74 -4.83 -0.41
CA ASP A 68 -12.51 -5.25 0.29
C ASP A 68 -11.87 -4.05 0.96
N THR A 69 -12.21 -3.84 2.23
CA THR A 69 -11.60 -2.81 3.08
C THR A 69 -10.33 -3.28 3.77
N GLY A 70 -9.86 -4.50 3.46
CA GLY A 70 -8.55 -5.03 3.77
C GLY A 70 -8.24 -5.31 5.23
N MET A 71 -6.97 -5.63 5.50
CA MET A 71 -6.37 -5.57 6.84
C MET A 71 -5.74 -4.20 7.05
N ALA A 72 -5.90 -3.63 8.25
CA ALA A 72 -5.26 -2.37 8.60
C ALA A 72 -3.76 -2.57 8.81
N CYS A 73 -2.93 -2.04 7.92
CA CYS A 73 -1.50 -1.85 8.14
C CYS A 73 -1.30 -0.48 8.79
N VAL A 74 -0.77 -0.46 9.99
CA VAL A 74 -0.51 0.75 10.77
C VAL A 74 0.99 0.94 10.88
N PHE A 75 1.49 2.07 10.42
CA PHE A 75 2.89 2.46 10.53
C PHE A 75 2.99 3.62 11.52
N LEU A 76 3.83 3.46 12.54
CA LEU A 76 4.15 4.49 13.52
C LEU A 76 5.62 4.89 13.37
N GLU A 77 5.87 6.14 12.99
CA GLU A 77 7.17 6.77 13.12
C GLU A 77 7.18 7.56 14.44
N ILE A 78 7.84 7.02 15.45
CA ILE A 78 7.78 7.50 16.83
C ILE A 78 9.03 8.30 17.14
N GLY A 79 8.87 9.58 17.50
CA GLY A 79 9.96 10.41 17.97
C GLY A 79 10.60 9.82 19.23
N GLN A 80 11.95 9.77 19.28
CA GLN A 80 12.68 9.18 20.40
C GLN A 80 12.44 9.89 21.73
N ASP A 81 11.94 11.14 21.72
CA ASP A 81 11.61 11.93 22.90
C ASP A 81 10.13 11.82 23.30
N VAL A 82 9.38 10.88 22.71
CA VAL A 82 7.99 10.58 23.04
C VAL A 82 7.92 9.56 24.18
N HIS A 83 7.02 9.80 25.11
CA HIS A 83 6.61 8.85 26.15
C HIS A 83 5.10 8.61 26.07
N PHE A 84 4.69 7.38 25.82
CA PHE A 84 3.28 7.03 25.81
C PHE A 84 2.77 6.79 27.23
N VAL A 85 1.60 7.38 27.53
CA VAL A 85 0.93 7.27 28.83
C VAL A 85 -0.55 6.87 28.62
N GLY A 86 -1.17 6.42 29.69
CA GLY A 86 -2.62 6.17 29.71
C GLY A 86 -3.07 4.80 29.23
N GLY A 87 -2.13 3.87 28.95
CA GLY A 87 -2.45 2.51 28.56
C GLY A 87 -1.36 1.82 27.74
N ASP A 88 -1.67 0.63 27.22
CA ASP A 88 -0.81 -0.11 26.32
C ASP A 88 -0.95 0.41 24.87
N LEU A 89 0.18 0.67 24.21
CA LEU A 89 0.22 1.20 22.85
C LEU A 89 -0.40 0.24 21.84
N ARG A 90 -0.11 -1.05 21.98
CA ARG A 90 -0.62 -2.07 21.06
C ARG A 90 -2.15 -2.20 21.16
N GLU A 91 -2.66 -2.23 22.39
CA GLU A 91 -4.09 -2.28 22.65
C GLU A 91 -4.81 -1.03 22.11
N ALA A 92 -4.20 0.15 22.24
CA ALA A 92 -4.74 1.40 21.73
C ALA A 92 -4.82 1.42 20.19
N VAL A 93 -3.81 0.86 19.50
CA VAL A 93 -3.82 0.72 18.04
C VAL A 93 -4.93 -0.24 17.60
N ASP A 94 -5.03 -1.42 18.22
CA ASP A 94 -6.05 -2.40 17.90
C ASP A 94 -7.46 -1.88 18.20
N GLU A 95 -7.64 -1.10 19.28
CA GLU A 95 -8.92 -0.45 19.59
C GLU A 95 -9.30 0.59 18.53
N GLY A 96 -8.35 1.39 18.05
CA GLY A 96 -8.60 2.34 16.95
C GLY A 96 -9.04 1.64 15.68
N VAL A 97 -8.39 0.54 15.30
CA VAL A 97 -8.80 -0.29 14.16
C VAL A 97 -10.19 -0.89 14.39
N ARG A 98 -10.45 -1.46 15.57
CA ARG A 98 -11.78 -2.01 15.91
C ARG A 98 -12.87 -0.97 15.73
N ARG A 99 -12.70 0.21 16.32
CA ARG A 99 -13.67 1.31 16.18
C ARG A 99 -13.85 1.73 14.73
N GLY A 100 -12.76 1.95 14.01
CA GLY A 100 -12.79 2.35 12.60
C GLY A 100 -13.55 1.36 11.73
N TYR A 101 -13.33 0.05 11.91
CA TYR A 101 -14.02 -0.97 11.12
C TYR A 101 -15.48 -1.22 11.55
N VAL A 102 -15.83 -0.95 12.81
CA VAL A 102 -17.22 -1.05 13.29
C VAL A 102 -18.01 0.20 12.91
N ASN A 103 -17.51 1.37 13.27
CA ASN A 103 -18.20 2.65 13.09
C ASN A 103 -18.25 3.10 11.62
N GLY A 104 -17.20 2.75 10.84
CA GLY A 104 -17.11 3.00 9.40
C GLY A 104 -17.80 1.93 8.55
N TYR A 105 -18.57 1.01 9.12
CA TYR A 105 -19.25 -0.07 8.40
C TYR A 105 -18.34 -0.86 7.45
N LEU A 106 -17.06 -0.96 7.80
CA LEU A 106 -16.04 -1.64 7.00
C LEU A 106 -16.14 -3.16 7.16
N ARG A 107 -15.72 -3.89 6.13
CA ARG A 107 -15.75 -5.36 6.15
C ARG A 107 -14.70 -5.91 7.11
N LYS A 108 -15.13 -6.72 8.09
CA LYS A 108 -14.26 -7.45 9.02
C LYS A 108 -13.71 -8.68 8.32
N SER A 109 -12.49 -8.59 7.79
CA SER A 109 -11.87 -9.66 6.96
C SER A 109 -10.82 -10.49 7.69
N VAL A 110 -10.42 -10.09 8.92
CA VAL A 110 -9.38 -10.78 9.68
C VAL A 110 -9.90 -12.07 10.31
N VAL A 111 -9.11 -13.13 10.16
CA VAL A 111 -9.37 -14.46 10.77
C VAL A 111 -8.35 -14.74 11.87
N ARG A 112 -8.79 -15.43 12.93
CA ARG A 112 -7.97 -15.71 14.13
C ARG A 112 -6.82 -16.66 13.85
N ASP A 113 -7.03 -17.58 12.95
CA ASP A 113 -6.06 -18.60 12.58
C ASP A 113 -6.01 -18.73 11.05
N PRO A 114 -4.80 -18.75 10.46
CA PRO A 114 -4.66 -18.79 9.00
C PRO A 114 -5.13 -20.09 8.36
N VAL A 115 -5.16 -21.20 9.10
CA VAL A 115 -5.55 -22.53 8.62
C VAL A 115 -6.98 -22.87 9.05
N LEU A 116 -7.27 -22.78 10.36
CA LEU A 116 -8.58 -23.12 10.93
C LEU A 116 -9.66 -22.08 10.64
N ARG A 117 -9.23 -20.88 10.22
CA ARG A 117 -10.07 -19.75 9.90
C ARG A 117 -10.80 -19.19 11.13
N GLY A 118 -12.01 -18.79 11.07
CA GLY A 118 -12.74 -18.18 12.18
C GLY A 118 -12.50 -16.67 12.27
N ASN A 119 -13.52 -15.89 11.93
CA ASN A 119 -13.44 -14.44 11.90
C ASN A 119 -13.23 -13.86 13.31
N THR A 120 -12.45 -12.78 13.43
CA THR A 120 -12.26 -12.06 14.69
C THR A 120 -13.48 -11.25 15.10
N GLY A 121 -14.27 -10.82 14.12
CA GLY A 121 -15.50 -10.04 14.31
C GLY A 121 -15.30 -8.52 14.37
N ASP A 122 -14.05 -8.06 14.44
CA ASP A 122 -13.70 -6.65 14.63
C ASP A 122 -12.53 -6.15 13.76
N ASN A 123 -12.02 -7.01 12.90
CA ASN A 123 -10.88 -6.76 12.01
C ASN A 123 -9.53 -6.52 12.72
N THR A 124 -9.39 -6.95 13.96
CA THR A 124 -8.11 -6.94 14.70
C THR A 124 -7.47 -8.34 14.70
N PRO A 125 -6.16 -8.46 14.96
CA PRO A 125 -5.21 -7.37 15.25
C PRO A 125 -4.80 -6.60 14.00
N ALA A 126 -4.36 -5.34 14.18
CA ALA A 126 -3.68 -4.58 13.15
C ALA A 126 -2.32 -5.18 12.79
N VAL A 127 -1.87 -5.01 11.56
CA VAL A 127 -0.46 -5.24 11.20
C VAL A 127 0.32 -3.98 11.56
N LEU A 128 0.95 -3.98 12.74
CA LEU A 128 1.64 -2.82 13.28
C LEU A 128 3.14 -2.85 12.95
N TYR A 129 3.61 -1.77 12.36
CA TYR A 129 5.04 -1.50 12.14
C TYR A 129 5.43 -0.24 12.90
N THR A 130 6.59 -0.28 13.56
CA THR A 130 7.12 0.85 14.32
C THR A 130 8.54 1.15 13.92
N ASP A 131 8.85 2.44 13.75
CA ASP A 131 10.20 2.96 13.59
C ASP A 131 10.43 4.06 14.63
N ILE A 132 11.66 4.15 15.17
CA ILE A 132 12.07 5.24 16.04
C ILE A 132 12.81 6.27 15.20
N VAL A 133 12.37 7.52 15.28
CA VAL A 133 12.93 8.65 14.53
C VAL A 133 13.37 9.77 15.49
N PRO A 134 14.25 10.68 15.09
CA PRO A 134 14.58 11.86 15.90
C PRO A 134 13.35 12.74 16.16
N GLY A 135 13.33 13.41 17.34
CA GLY A 135 12.30 14.38 17.68
C GLY A 135 11.24 13.85 18.65
N ASP A 136 10.13 14.58 18.74
CA ASP A 136 9.06 14.38 19.72
C ASP A 136 7.65 14.27 19.07
N GLN A 137 7.59 14.06 17.78
CA GLN A 137 6.35 13.86 17.03
C GLN A 137 6.09 12.38 16.80
N VAL A 138 4.85 12.02 16.58
CA VAL A 138 4.44 10.69 16.10
C VAL A 138 3.69 10.85 14.80
N LYS A 139 4.21 10.26 13.72
CA LYS A 139 3.47 10.13 12.47
C LYS A 139 2.79 8.78 12.42
N ILE A 140 1.50 8.81 12.19
CA ILE A 140 0.62 7.66 12.10
C ILE A 140 0.18 7.52 10.66
N THR A 141 0.45 6.39 10.02
CA THR A 141 -0.06 6.10 8.67
C THR A 141 -0.88 4.82 8.72
N VAL A 142 -2.10 4.88 8.22
CA VAL A 142 -2.98 3.71 8.06
C VAL A 142 -3.17 3.43 6.59
N GLY A 143 -2.80 2.20 6.17
CA GLY A 143 -3.01 1.69 4.82
C GLY A 143 -3.83 0.40 4.85
N PRO A 144 -5.13 0.44 4.56
CA PRO A 144 -5.94 -0.75 4.41
C PRO A 144 -5.47 -1.59 3.23
N LYS A 145 -4.97 -2.80 3.50
CA LYS A 145 -4.36 -3.68 2.48
C LYS A 145 -5.32 -4.77 2.04
N GLY A 146 -5.86 -4.62 0.83
CA GLY A 146 -6.73 -5.62 0.21
C GLY A 146 -5.98 -6.90 -0.17
N PHE A 147 -6.60 -8.06 0.02
CA PHE A 147 -5.92 -9.36 -0.14
C PHE A 147 -5.96 -9.92 -1.56
N GLY A 148 -6.85 -9.46 -2.42
CA GLY A 148 -6.77 -9.80 -3.85
C GLY A 148 -5.42 -9.41 -4.46
N SER A 149 -4.91 -8.24 -4.10
CA SER A 149 -3.59 -7.76 -4.54
C SER A 149 -2.44 -8.25 -3.65
N GLU A 150 -2.65 -8.40 -2.32
CA GLU A 150 -1.61 -8.93 -1.42
C GLU A 150 -1.18 -10.34 -1.84
N ASN A 151 -2.12 -11.20 -2.23
CA ASN A 151 -1.84 -12.56 -2.66
C ASN A 151 -1.00 -12.65 -3.95
N MET A 152 -0.89 -11.57 -4.71
CA MET A 152 -0.10 -11.51 -5.95
C MET A 152 1.34 -11.01 -5.70
N SER A 153 1.68 -10.70 -4.45
CA SER A 153 2.99 -10.18 -4.08
C SER A 153 4.00 -11.31 -3.92
N MET A 154 5.26 -11.04 -4.25
CA MET A 154 6.33 -12.03 -4.19
C MET A 154 7.62 -11.44 -3.62
N ILE A 155 8.46 -12.33 -3.07
CA ILE A 155 9.81 -11.99 -2.62
C ILE A 155 10.79 -13.02 -3.17
N ARG A 156 12.00 -12.55 -3.54
CA ARG A 156 13.09 -13.41 -4.00
C ARG A 156 14.44 -12.98 -3.42
N MET A 157 15.22 -13.95 -2.99
CA MET A 157 16.59 -13.74 -2.55
C MET A 157 17.53 -13.86 -3.74
N PHE A 158 18.00 -12.73 -4.25
CA PHE A 158 18.99 -12.71 -5.34
C PHE A 158 20.42 -12.76 -4.80
N LYS A 159 21.34 -13.23 -5.65
CA LYS A 159 22.77 -13.04 -5.48
C LYS A 159 23.22 -11.79 -6.24
N PRO A 160 24.27 -11.09 -5.79
CA PRO A 160 24.76 -9.89 -6.50
C PRO A 160 25.09 -10.12 -7.97
N SER A 161 25.44 -11.35 -8.36
CA SER A 161 25.73 -11.73 -9.74
C SER A 161 24.52 -11.65 -10.69
N HIS A 162 23.28 -11.62 -10.17
CA HIS A 162 22.10 -11.41 -11.02
C HIS A 162 21.95 -9.96 -11.47
N GLY A 163 22.62 -9.03 -10.79
CA GLY A 163 22.63 -7.61 -11.14
C GLY A 163 21.23 -6.97 -11.19
N ILE A 164 21.18 -5.77 -11.74
CA ILE A 164 19.92 -5.01 -11.86
C ILE A 164 18.93 -5.69 -12.81
N GLU A 165 19.40 -6.37 -13.83
CA GLU A 165 18.54 -7.07 -14.79
C GLU A 165 17.76 -8.21 -14.13
N GLY A 166 18.33 -8.89 -13.15
CA GLY A 166 17.62 -9.89 -12.35
C GLY A 166 16.43 -9.28 -11.59
N ILE A 167 16.61 -8.08 -11.02
CA ILE A 167 15.55 -7.34 -10.34
C ILE A 167 14.47 -6.88 -11.32
N LYS A 168 14.86 -6.28 -12.47
CA LYS A 168 13.91 -5.83 -13.50
C LYS A 168 13.04 -6.96 -14.01
N ASN A 169 13.65 -8.09 -14.33
CA ASN A 169 12.94 -9.27 -14.81
C ASN A 169 11.98 -9.82 -13.74
N PHE A 170 12.40 -9.80 -12.47
CA PHE A 170 11.54 -10.26 -11.38
C PHE A 170 10.32 -9.36 -11.18
N ILE A 171 10.48 -8.04 -11.26
CA ILE A 171 9.34 -7.11 -11.18
C ILE A 171 8.32 -7.41 -12.28
N LEU A 172 8.78 -7.61 -13.52
CA LEU A 172 7.91 -7.96 -14.65
C LEU A 172 7.24 -9.33 -14.46
N GLU A 173 8.00 -10.35 -14.04
CA GLU A 173 7.48 -11.70 -13.74
C GLU A 173 6.35 -11.66 -12.70
N VAL A 174 6.51 -10.87 -11.64
CA VAL A 174 5.47 -10.73 -10.61
C VAL A 174 4.21 -10.09 -11.17
N VAL A 175 4.34 -9.01 -11.95
CA VAL A 175 3.19 -8.34 -12.56
C VAL A 175 2.49 -9.20 -13.61
N GLU A 176 3.25 -9.91 -14.46
CA GLU A 176 2.69 -10.86 -15.43
C GLU A 176 1.94 -12.00 -14.74
N THR A 177 2.53 -12.57 -13.69
CA THR A 177 1.89 -13.63 -12.89
C THR A 177 0.62 -13.14 -12.20
N ALA A 178 0.63 -11.92 -11.71
CA ALA A 178 -0.54 -11.28 -11.09
C ALA A 178 -1.69 -11.11 -12.10
N GLY A 179 -1.38 -10.69 -13.32
CA GLY A 179 -2.36 -10.50 -14.40
C GLY A 179 -3.55 -9.65 -13.95
N PRO A 180 -4.79 -10.10 -14.19
CA PRO A 180 -6.00 -9.37 -13.82
C PRO A 180 -6.36 -9.48 -12.33
N ASN A 181 -5.78 -10.44 -11.58
CA ASN A 181 -6.21 -10.79 -10.22
C ASN A 181 -6.16 -9.63 -9.21
N PRO A 182 -5.19 -8.69 -9.26
CA PRO A 182 -5.14 -7.56 -8.35
C PRO A 182 -6.05 -6.39 -8.75
N CYS A 183 -6.97 -6.55 -9.69
CA CYS A 183 -7.83 -5.48 -10.21
C CYS A 183 -7.02 -4.26 -10.72
N PRO A 184 -6.25 -4.41 -11.81
CA PRO A 184 -5.50 -3.29 -12.39
C PRO A 184 -6.43 -2.13 -12.85
N PRO A 185 -5.91 -0.91 -12.95
CA PRO A 185 -4.48 -0.57 -12.95
C PRO A 185 -3.85 -0.66 -11.55
N MET A 186 -2.65 -1.23 -11.49
CA MET A 186 -1.95 -1.53 -10.24
C MET A 186 -1.14 -0.33 -9.73
N VAL A 187 -0.83 -0.36 -8.43
CA VAL A 187 0.32 0.33 -7.86
C VAL A 187 1.31 -0.72 -7.37
N VAL A 188 2.55 -0.59 -7.78
CA VAL A 188 3.61 -1.56 -7.50
C VAL A 188 4.62 -0.96 -6.52
N GLY A 189 4.76 -1.58 -5.35
CA GLY A 189 5.78 -1.25 -4.37
C GLY A 189 6.93 -2.25 -4.45
N VAL A 190 8.15 -1.76 -4.58
CA VAL A 190 9.36 -2.60 -4.66
C VAL A 190 10.28 -2.30 -3.48
N GLY A 191 10.71 -3.33 -2.78
CA GLY A 191 11.70 -3.24 -1.71
C GLY A 191 12.98 -3.96 -2.10
N ILE A 192 14.11 -3.26 -2.07
CA ILE A 192 15.41 -3.81 -2.47
C ILE A 192 16.39 -3.66 -1.31
N GLY A 193 17.04 -4.77 -0.93
CA GLY A 193 18.04 -4.76 0.12
C GLY A 193 17.52 -5.12 1.51
N GLY A 194 18.31 -4.83 2.54
CA GLY A 194 18.06 -5.30 3.91
C GLY A 194 18.18 -6.82 4.03
N THR A 195 17.26 -7.42 4.75
CA THR A 195 17.06 -8.86 4.96
C THR A 195 15.76 -9.33 4.31
N PHE A 196 15.43 -10.62 4.38
CA PHE A 196 14.20 -11.19 3.83
C PHE A 196 12.94 -10.43 4.29
N ASP A 197 12.79 -10.23 5.57
CA ASP A 197 11.67 -9.50 6.18
C ASP A 197 11.69 -8.01 5.85
N LYS A 198 12.89 -7.39 5.85
CA LYS A 198 13.05 -5.97 5.53
C LYS A 198 12.71 -5.65 4.07
N ALA A 199 13.10 -6.48 3.12
CA ALA A 199 12.72 -6.29 1.72
C ALA A 199 11.18 -6.30 1.54
N ALA A 200 10.49 -7.22 2.21
CA ALA A 200 9.02 -7.26 2.21
C ALA A 200 8.40 -6.00 2.85
N LEU A 201 8.96 -5.55 3.98
CA LEU A 201 8.52 -4.31 4.64
C LEU A 201 8.76 -3.07 3.76
N LEU A 202 9.92 -2.97 3.10
CA LEU A 202 10.24 -1.88 2.18
C LEU A 202 9.25 -1.82 1.02
N ALA A 203 8.93 -2.97 0.40
CA ALA A 203 7.94 -3.04 -0.67
C ALA A 203 6.56 -2.55 -0.20
N LYS A 204 6.17 -2.87 1.04
CA LYS A 204 4.92 -2.41 1.64
C LYS A 204 4.95 -0.90 1.95
N LYS A 205 6.08 -0.38 2.46
CA LYS A 205 6.27 1.07 2.66
C LYS A 205 6.23 1.84 1.33
N ALA A 206 6.80 1.29 0.26
CA ALA A 206 6.75 1.87 -1.07
C ALA A 206 5.32 2.12 -1.57
N LEU A 207 4.36 1.27 -1.20
CA LEU A 207 2.94 1.47 -1.51
C LEU A 207 2.29 2.64 -0.75
N MET A 208 2.90 3.11 0.35
CA MET A 208 2.42 4.25 1.16
C MET A 208 3.05 5.57 0.72
N ARG A 209 3.99 5.55 -0.24
CA ARG A 209 4.58 6.77 -0.79
C ARG A 209 3.65 7.35 -1.87
N PRO A 210 3.43 8.70 -1.87
CA PRO A 210 2.62 9.34 -2.91
C PRO A 210 3.16 9.08 -4.32
N LEU A 211 2.26 8.86 -5.29
CA LEU A 211 2.61 8.54 -6.69
C LEU A 211 3.24 9.72 -7.44
N ASN A 212 3.05 10.93 -6.96
CA ASN A 212 3.64 12.15 -7.53
C ASN A 212 5.02 12.48 -6.95
N THR A 213 5.66 11.54 -6.25
CA THR A 213 7.01 11.66 -5.71
C THR A 213 7.94 10.66 -6.37
N SER A 214 9.24 10.96 -6.42
CA SER A 214 10.28 10.09 -6.94
C SER A 214 11.24 9.68 -5.84
N HIS A 215 11.96 8.58 -6.03
CA HIS A 215 13.02 8.16 -5.12
C HIS A 215 14.11 9.27 -5.03
N PRO A 216 14.66 9.55 -3.83
CA PRO A 216 15.66 10.62 -3.67
C PRO A 216 16.99 10.32 -4.41
N ASP A 217 17.34 9.06 -4.60
CA ASP A 217 18.47 8.65 -5.44
C ASP A 217 18.02 8.57 -6.90
N LYS A 218 18.72 9.33 -7.77
CA LYS A 218 18.40 9.40 -9.20
C LYS A 218 18.42 8.05 -9.90
N PHE A 219 19.31 7.13 -9.52
CA PHE A 219 19.34 5.79 -10.11
C PHE A 219 18.04 5.04 -9.93
N TYR A 220 17.48 5.08 -8.72
CA TYR A 220 16.20 4.42 -8.44
C TYR A 220 15.01 5.20 -9.00
N ALA A 221 15.07 6.53 -9.02
CA ALA A 221 14.04 7.35 -9.67
C ALA A 221 13.93 7.05 -11.17
N ASP A 222 15.05 6.93 -11.86
CA ASP A 222 15.08 6.54 -13.27
C ASP A 222 14.56 5.09 -13.47
N LEU A 223 14.86 4.19 -12.52
CA LEU A 223 14.38 2.82 -12.54
C LEU A 223 12.87 2.72 -12.30
N GLU A 224 12.29 3.57 -11.44
CA GLU A 224 10.83 3.67 -11.25
C GLU A 224 10.13 3.98 -12.58
N VAL A 225 10.62 4.98 -13.30
CA VAL A 225 10.07 5.38 -14.61
C VAL A 225 10.23 4.26 -15.64
N GLU A 226 11.44 3.70 -15.77
CA GLU A 226 11.73 2.61 -16.71
C GLU A 226 10.81 1.39 -16.48
N MET A 227 10.64 1.01 -15.21
CA MET A 227 9.85 -0.18 -14.88
C MET A 227 8.36 0.06 -15.07
N LEU A 228 7.84 1.24 -14.74
CA LEU A 228 6.44 1.58 -15.01
C LEU A 228 6.13 1.53 -16.52
N GLU A 229 7.02 2.06 -17.37
CA GLU A 229 6.87 1.95 -18.82
C GLU A 229 6.88 0.50 -19.32
N LYS A 230 7.78 -0.34 -18.78
CA LYS A 230 7.86 -1.75 -19.15
C LYS A 230 6.62 -2.53 -18.71
N ILE A 231 6.12 -2.28 -17.51
CA ILE A 231 4.88 -2.87 -16.98
C ILE A 231 3.69 -2.51 -17.89
N ASN A 232 3.59 -1.26 -18.28
CA ASN A 232 2.49 -0.82 -19.15
C ASN A 232 2.56 -1.41 -20.57
N LYS A 233 3.76 -1.79 -21.05
CA LYS A 233 3.93 -2.52 -22.31
C LYS A 233 3.48 -3.98 -22.25
N LEU A 234 3.23 -4.55 -21.07
CA LEU A 234 2.65 -5.90 -20.95
C LEU A 234 1.22 -5.98 -21.47
N GLY A 235 0.52 -4.85 -21.55
CA GLY A 235 -0.80 -4.77 -22.15
C GLY A 235 -1.90 -5.51 -21.39
N ILE A 236 -1.72 -5.77 -20.09
CA ILE A 236 -2.76 -6.38 -19.24
C ILE A 236 -3.99 -5.47 -19.18
N GLY A 237 -3.75 -4.16 -19.03
CA GLY A 237 -4.76 -3.13 -19.08
C GLY A 237 -5.71 -3.09 -17.89
N PRO A 238 -6.62 -2.09 -17.84
CA PRO A 238 -7.59 -1.94 -16.77
C PRO A 238 -8.46 -3.20 -16.63
N GLN A 239 -8.55 -3.71 -15.41
CA GLN A 239 -9.27 -4.94 -15.01
C GLN A 239 -8.86 -6.19 -15.81
N GLY A 240 -7.71 -6.16 -16.52
CA GLY A 240 -7.23 -7.28 -17.35
C GLY A 240 -7.88 -7.39 -18.74
N PHE A 241 -8.56 -6.35 -19.21
CA PHE A 241 -9.23 -6.35 -20.52
C PHE A 241 -8.36 -5.77 -21.65
N GLY A 242 -7.06 -5.66 -21.43
CA GLY A 242 -6.15 -5.05 -22.42
C GLY A 242 -6.13 -3.53 -22.32
N GLY A 243 -5.18 -2.91 -23.00
CA GLY A 243 -4.98 -1.48 -23.02
C GLY A 243 -3.59 -1.06 -22.54
N LYS A 244 -3.34 0.24 -22.52
CA LYS A 244 -2.04 0.81 -22.17
C LYS A 244 -1.78 0.88 -20.67
N THR A 245 -2.84 0.87 -19.85
CA THR A 245 -2.75 1.15 -18.43
C THR A 245 -2.81 -0.12 -17.59
N THR A 246 -1.68 -0.78 -17.39
CA THR A 246 -1.53 -1.93 -16.48
C THR A 246 -1.27 -1.46 -15.05
N ALA A 247 -0.43 -0.43 -14.88
CA ALA A 247 -0.14 0.20 -13.59
C ALA A 247 -0.19 1.72 -13.71
N ILE A 248 -0.57 2.38 -12.62
CA ILE A 248 -0.60 3.86 -12.49
C ILE A 248 0.60 4.40 -11.73
N GLY A 249 1.40 3.54 -11.08
CA GLY A 249 2.59 3.94 -10.37
C GLY A 249 3.46 2.76 -9.95
N LEU A 250 4.75 3.05 -9.78
CA LEU A 250 5.73 2.13 -9.22
C LEU A 250 6.67 2.93 -8.33
N ASN A 251 6.79 2.53 -7.09
CA ASN A 251 7.70 3.12 -6.11
C ASN A 251 8.72 2.10 -5.62
N ILE A 252 9.97 2.52 -5.44
CA ILE A 252 11.06 1.69 -4.93
C ILE A 252 11.52 2.25 -3.58
N GLU A 253 11.70 1.37 -2.59
CA GLU A 253 12.36 1.68 -1.33
C GLU A 253 13.59 0.78 -1.17
N THR A 254 14.65 1.34 -0.62
CA THR A 254 15.95 0.64 -0.56
C THR A 254 16.55 0.67 0.84
N MET A 255 17.37 -0.33 1.13
CA MET A 255 18.16 -0.41 2.36
C MET A 255 19.51 -1.09 2.06
N PRO A 256 20.60 -0.68 2.72
CA PRO A 256 21.86 -1.42 2.66
C PRO A 256 21.66 -2.90 3.00
N THR A 257 22.40 -3.78 2.31
CA THR A 257 22.29 -5.24 2.48
C THR A 257 23.65 -5.88 2.66
N HIS A 258 23.67 -7.16 3.02
CA HIS A 258 24.89 -7.94 3.14
C HIS A 258 25.55 -8.15 1.76
N ILE A 259 26.89 -8.11 1.71
CA ILE A 259 27.68 -8.20 0.46
C ILE A 259 27.33 -9.44 -0.40
N ALA A 260 26.85 -10.52 0.20
CA ALA A 260 26.51 -11.77 -0.49
C ALA A 260 25.03 -11.86 -0.90
N GLY A 261 24.19 -10.87 -0.57
CA GLY A 261 22.77 -10.90 -0.80
C GLY A 261 22.25 -9.69 -1.57
N MET A 262 21.11 -9.87 -2.23
CA MET A 262 20.36 -8.80 -2.91
C MET A 262 18.87 -9.18 -2.89
N PRO A 263 18.21 -9.15 -1.70
CA PRO A 263 16.80 -9.46 -1.61
C PRO A 263 15.97 -8.41 -2.34
N CYS A 264 14.92 -8.86 -3.02
CA CYS A 264 13.94 -8.00 -3.67
C CYS A 264 12.53 -8.53 -3.40
N ALA A 265 11.65 -7.65 -2.98
CA ALA A 265 10.23 -7.92 -2.81
C ALA A 265 9.41 -6.99 -3.70
N VAL A 266 8.32 -7.52 -4.24
CA VAL A 266 7.31 -6.76 -4.99
C VAL A 266 5.98 -6.96 -4.32
N ASN A 267 5.39 -5.87 -3.83
CA ASN A 267 4.06 -5.86 -3.22
C ASN A 267 3.10 -5.07 -4.11
N ILE A 268 1.91 -5.61 -4.38
CA ILE A 268 0.97 -5.04 -5.34
C ILE A 268 -0.26 -4.48 -4.62
N ASN A 269 -0.70 -3.29 -5.03
CA ASN A 269 -2.02 -2.75 -4.74
C ASN A 269 -2.88 -2.70 -6.01
N CYS A 270 -4.20 -2.78 -5.85
CA CYS A 270 -5.18 -2.53 -6.92
C CYS A 270 -5.34 -1.02 -7.20
N HIS A 271 -6.21 -0.68 -8.14
CA HIS A 271 -6.57 0.71 -8.45
C HIS A 271 -7.13 1.51 -7.26
N ALA A 272 -7.72 0.83 -6.27
CA ALA A 272 -8.16 1.44 -5.02
C ALA A 272 -7.04 1.48 -3.96
N THR A 273 -5.80 1.79 -4.37
CA THR A 273 -4.68 2.01 -3.45
C THR A 273 -4.97 3.21 -2.57
N ARG A 274 -4.82 3.05 -1.27
CA ARG A 274 -5.31 4.02 -0.29
C ARG A 274 -4.52 3.99 1.00
N HIS A 275 -4.24 5.17 1.50
CA HIS A 275 -3.65 5.38 2.81
C HIS A 275 -3.95 6.80 3.30
N LYS A 276 -3.91 7.00 4.58
CA LYS A 276 -4.03 8.33 5.22
C LYS A 276 -3.00 8.43 6.34
N SER A 277 -2.52 9.63 6.56
CA SER A 277 -1.53 9.91 7.61
C SER A 277 -1.90 11.14 8.41
N GLU A 278 -1.52 11.13 9.69
CA GLU A 278 -1.63 12.28 10.59
C GLU A 278 -0.37 12.34 11.45
N VAL A 279 0.05 13.55 11.82
CA VAL A 279 1.22 13.81 12.69
C VAL A 279 0.73 14.51 13.94
N ILE A 280 1.15 14.00 15.09
CA ILE A 280 0.82 14.57 16.40
C ILE A 280 2.07 14.92 17.19
#